data_8d2e6479232759320d45b656626e043e
#
_entry.id   8d2e6479232759320d45b656626e043e
#
_cell.length_a   1.000
_cell.length_b   1.000
_cell.length_c   1.000
_cell.angle_alpha   90.00
_cell.angle_beta   90.00
_cell.angle_gamma   90.00
#
_symmetry.space_group_name_H-M   'P 1'
#
loop_
_entity.id
_entity.type
_entity.pdbx_description
1 polymer ?
#
loop_
_entity_poly.entity_id
_entity_poly.type
_entity_poly.pdbx_seq_one_letter_code
_entity_poly.pdbx_strand_id
1 'polypeptide(L)'
;MAISLATKAATDALKVNRAPVGVEPQEVHKWLQSFNWDFKNNRTKYATKYHMANQTKEQFKVIAKEYARMEAAKDERQFGTLLDGLTRLGAGNRVHPRWGETMKVISNFLEVGEYNAIAASAMLWDSATAAEQKNGYLAQVLDEIRHTHQCAFINHYYSKHYHDPAGHNDARRTRAIGPLWKGMKRVFADGFISGDAVECSVNLQLVGEACFTNPLIVAVTEWASANGDEITPTVFLSVETDELRHMANGYQTVVSIANDPAAAKYLNTDLNNAFWTQQKYFTPALGYLFEYGSKFKVEPWVKTWNRWVYEDWGGIWIGRLGKYGVESPRSLRDAKVDAYWAHHDLALAAYALWPLGFSRLSLPDEEDQAWFEANYPGWADHYGKIYNEWKKLGYEDPKSGFIPYAWLVQNGHEVYIDRVSQVPFIPSLAKGSGSLRVHEFNGQKHSLTDEWGERMWLTEPERYECHSIFEQYEGRELSEVIAEGHGVRSDGKTLIAQPHVRGDNLWTLEDIKRAGCVFHDPLAKFN
;
A
#
# COMPACT_ATOMS: atom_id res chain seq x y z
N MET A 1 -23.03 2.32 -25.75
CA MET A 1 -24.32 2.74 -25.17
C MET A 1 -24.44 2.39 -23.69
N ALA A 2 -24.09 1.17 -23.27
CA ALA A 2 -24.14 0.76 -21.86
C ALA A 2 -23.12 1.53 -20.98
N ILE A 3 -21.90 1.75 -21.46
CA ILE A 3 -20.89 2.58 -20.74
C ILE A 3 -21.39 4.01 -20.53
N SER A 4 -22.09 4.57 -21.55
CA SER A 4 -22.69 5.91 -21.40
C SER A 4 -23.85 5.93 -20.40
N LEU A 5 -24.58 4.84 -20.24
CA LEU A 5 -25.65 4.69 -19.25
C LEU A 5 -25.09 4.52 -17.84
N ALA A 6 -24.03 3.71 -17.66
CA ALA A 6 -23.35 3.58 -16.38
C ALA A 6 -22.74 4.90 -15.93
N THR A 7 -22.04 5.59 -16.82
CA THR A 7 -21.47 6.91 -16.53
C THR A 7 -22.57 7.94 -16.22
N LYS A 8 -23.71 7.87 -16.96
CA LYS A 8 -24.84 8.74 -16.69
C LYS A 8 -25.50 8.42 -15.35
N ALA A 9 -25.72 7.13 -15.04
CA ALA A 9 -26.30 6.73 -13.76
C ALA A 9 -25.43 7.16 -12.58
N ALA A 10 -24.12 6.95 -12.67
CA ALA A 10 -23.17 7.42 -11.66
C ALA A 10 -23.18 8.95 -11.53
N THR A 11 -23.20 9.66 -12.66
CA THR A 11 -23.26 11.13 -12.67
C THR A 11 -24.57 11.64 -12.08
N ASP A 12 -25.69 11.00 -12.41
CA ASP A 12 -27.00 11.40 -11.91
C ASP A 12 -27.15 11.05 -10.41
N ALA A 13 -26.60 9.91 -9.96
CA ALA A 13 -26.53 9.57 -8.55
C ALA A 13 -25.69 10.59 -7.76
N LEU A 14 -24.54 10.98 -8.28
CA LEU A 14 -23.71 12.04 -7.67
C LEU A 14 -24.44 13.41 -7.64
N LYS A 15 -25.25 13.72 -8.66
CA LYS A 15 -26.08 14.95 -8.65
C LYS A 15 -27.21 14.88 -7.64
N VAL A 16 -27.89 13.74 -7.53
CA VAL A 16 -28.97 13.53 -6.54
C VAL A 16 -28.42 13.64 -5.13
N ASN A 17 -27.26 13.06 -4.89
CA ASN A 17 -26.59 13.06 -3.59
C ASN A 17 -25.64 14.23 -3.40
N ARG A 18 -25.68 15.21 -4.27
CA ARG A 18 -24.75 16.33 -4.31
C ARG A 18 -24.60 17.06 -2.97
N ALA A 19 -25.70 17.33 -2.31
CA ALA A 19 -25.66 18.00 -1.01
C ALA A 19 -25.02 17.14 0.09
N PRO A 20 -25.35 15.84 0.21
CA PRO A 20 -24.73 14.96 1.23
C PRO A 20 -23.32 14.50 0.86
N VAL A 21 -23.07 14.09 -0.38
CA VAL A 21 -21.78 13.53 -0.81
C VAL A 21 -20.81 14.62 -1.25
N GLY A 22 -21.33 15.62 -1.94
CA GLY A 22 -20.59 16.81 -2.37
C GLY A 22 -19.39 16.54 -3.28
N VAL A 23 -19.38 15.42 -4.00
CA VAL A 23 -18.33 15.05 -4.94
C VAL A 23 -18.81 15.25 -6.36
N GLU A 24 -18.10 16.07 -7.12
CA GLU A 24 -18.33 16.26 -8.53
C GLU A 24 -17.41 15.37 -9.36
N PRO A 25 -17.89 14.72 -10.44
CA PRO A 25 -17.05 13.90 -11.30
C PRO A 25 -15.80 14.61 -11.82
N GLN A 26 -15.91 15.92 -12.07
CA GLN A 26 -14.77 16.72 -12.50
C GLN A 26 -13.73 16.92 -11.41
N GLU A 27 -14.13 16.96 -10.14
CA GLU A 27 -13.20 17.01 -9.01
C GLU A 27 -12.42 15.70 -8.88
N VAL A 28 -13.11 14.56 -9.02
CA VAL A 28 -12.47 13.24 -9.07
C VAL A 28 -11.46 13.17 -10.20
N HIS A 29 -11.85 13.62 -11.41
CA HIS A 29 -10.95 13.63 -12.56
C HIS A 29 -9.71 14.53 -12.33
N LYS A 30 -9.89 15.73 -11.76
CA LYS A 30 -8.76 16.59 -11.38
C LYS A 30 -7.86 15.93 -10.36
N TRP A 31 -8.43 15.18 -9.44
CA TRP A 31 -7.68 14.42 -8.46
C TRP A 31 -6.79 13.38 -9.11
N LEU A 32 -7.35 12.57 -10.00
CA LEU A 32 -6.59 11.58 -10.77
C LEU A 32 -5.47 12.22 -11.57
N GLN A 33 -5.74 13.35 -12.23
CA GLN A 33 -4.72 14.10 -12.98
C GLN A 33 -3.62 14.69 -12.08
N SER A 34 -3.87 14.86 -10.78
CA SER A 34 -2.86 15.35 -9.84
C SER A 34 -1.84 14.30 -9.43
N PHE A 35 -2.01 13.04 -9.81
CA PHE A 35 -0.98 12.02 -9.67
C PHE A 35 0.16 12.36 -10.63
N ASN A 36 1.22 12.90 -10.09
CA ASN A 36 2.44 13.21 -10.85
C ASN A 36 3.32 11.96 -10.94
N TRP A 37 2.76 10.90 -11.52
CA TRP A 37 3.51 9.69 -11.79
C TRP A 37 4.24 9.88 -13.09
N ASP A 38 5.54 9.88 -12.99
CA ASP A 38 6.37 10.05 -14.16
C ASP A 38 6.54 8.71 -14.89
N PHE A 39 5.50 8.31 -15.64
CA PHE A 39 5.60 7.20 -16.58
C PHE A 39 6.69 7.38 -17.63
N LYS A 40 7.21 8.62 -17.80
CA LYS A 40 8.27 8.88 -18.76
C LYS A 40 9.58 8.19 -18.37
N ASN A 41 9.83 8.02 -17.09
CA ASN A 41 11.03 7.37 -16.59
C ASN A 41 10.87 5.85 -16.47
N ASN A 42 9.63 5.35 -16.41
CA ASN A 42 9.30 3.92 -16.35
C ASN A 42 8.91 3.37 -17.73
N ARG A 43 9.66 3.69 -18.76
CA ARG A 43 9.44 3.08 -20.08
C ARG A 43 9.75 1.60 -20.01
N THR A 44 8.70 0.81 -19.92
CA THR A 44 8.79 -0.64 -20.05
C THR A 44 9.22 -0.98 -21.47
N LYS A 45 10.18 -1.87 -21.61
CA LYS A 45 10.41 -2.55 -22.86
C LYS A 45 9.33 -3.63 -22.93
N TYR A 46 8.41 -3.50 -23.86
CA TYR A 46 7.31 -4.46 -24.08
C TYR A 46 7.78 -5.84 -24.57
N ALA A 47 9.08 -6.09 -24.55
CA ALA A 47 9.65 -7.39 -24.83
C ALA A 47 9.61 -8.28 -23.58
N THR A 48 9.27 -9.55 -23.77
CA THR A 48 9.33 -10.56 -22.71
C THR A 48 10.49 -11.52 -22.93
N LYS A 49 11.14 -11.96 -21.84
CA LYS A 49 12.13 -13.04 -21.85
C LYS A 49 11.47 -14.42 -22.00
N TYR A 50 10.14 -14.48 -21.91
CA TYR A 50 9.38 -15.71 -22.02
C TYR A 50 8.93 -15.96 -23.45
N HIS A 51 8.99 -17.23 -23.87
CA HIS A 51 8.41 -17.66 -25.13
C HIS A 51 6.92 -17.99 -24.91
N MET A 52 6.03 -17.16 -25.47
CA MET A 52 4.58 -17.33 -25.37
C MET A 52 4.02 -18.02 -26.63
N ALA A 53 4.44 -19.27 -26.86
CA ALA A 53 4.21 -19.95 -28.14
C ALA A 53 2.76 -20.36 -28.41
N ASN A 54 1.97 -20.66 -27.41
CA ASN A 54 0.65 -21.28 -27.60
C ASN A 54 -0.40 -20.67 -26.65
N GLN A 55 -0.86 -19.48 -26.96
CA GLN A 55 -1.99 -18.89 -26.28
C GLN A 55 -3.27 -19.49 -26.85
N THR A 56 -4.05 -20.16 -26.00
CA THR A 56 -5.30 -20.78 -26.43
C THR A 56 -6.44 -19.81 -26.29
N LYS A 57 -7.31 -19.75 -27.30
CA LYS A 57 -8.47 -18.85 -27.40
C LYS A 57 -9.50 -19.00 -26.30
N GLU A 58 -9.50 -20.14 -25.62
CA GLU A 58 -10.51 -20.51 -24.62
C GLU A 58 -10.34 -19.79 -23.26
N GLN A 59 -9.18 -19.22 -22.99
CA GLN A 59 -8.78 -18.77 -21.67
C GLN A 59 -9.26 -17.36 -21.30
N PHE A 60 -9.61 -16.53 -22.29
CA PHE A 60 -9.97 -15.13 -22.09
C PHE A 60 -11.34 -14.82 -22.70
N LYS A 61 -12.40 -15.25 -22.03
CA LYS A 61 -13.79 -15.16 -22.54
C LYS A 61 -14.60 -13.99 -21.99
N VAL A 62 -13.99 -12.87 -21.73
CA VAL A 62 -14.76 -11.69 -21.34
C VAL A 62 -15.31 -11.01 -22.59
N ILE A 63 -16.65 -10.98 -22.71
CA ILE A 63 -17.31 -10.28 -23.80
C ILE A 63 -17.57 -8.84 -23.36
N ALA A 64 -17.00 -7.87 -24.06
CA ALA A 64 -17.12 -6.44 -23.74
C ALA A 64 -18.58 -5.97 -23.50
N LYS A 65 -19.55 -6.54 -24.21
CA LYS A 65 -20.97 -6.23 -24.03
C LYS A 65 -21.50 -6.69 -22.66
N GLU A 66 -21.16 -7.91 -22.25
CA GLU A 66 -21.60 -8.45 -20.95
C GLU A 66 -20.86 -7.73 -19.82
N TYR A 67 -19.58 -7.45 -19.99
CA TYR A 67 -18.80 -6.63 -19.07
C TYR A 67 -19.51 -5.29 -18.82
N ALA A 68 -19.76 -4.50 -19.88
CA ALA A 68 -20.40 -3.20 -19.74
C ALA A 68 -21.77 -3.26 -19.07
N ARG A 69 -22.56 -4.32 -19.32
CA ARG A 69 -23.86 -4.54 -18.68
C ARG A 69 -23.74 -4.82 -17.19
N MET A 70 -22.77 -5.65 -16.82
CA MET A 70 -22.54 -6.03 -15.42
C MET A 70 -22.04 -4.83 -14.60
N GLU A 71 -21.10 -4.08 -15.14
CA GLU A 71 -20.55 -2.91 -14.46
C GLU A 71 -21.58 -1.79 -14.31
N ALA A 72 -22.41 -1.54 -15.32
CA ALA A 72 -23.51 -0.60 -15.19
C ALA A 72 -24.47 -0.94 -14.04
N ALA A 73 -24.78 -2.24 -13.85
CA ALA A 73 -25.64 -2.69 -12.76
C ALA A 73 -24.95 -2.59 -11.38
N LYS A 74 -23.63 -2.74 -11.31
CA LYS A 74 -22.86 -2.53 -10.07
C LYS A 74 -22.86 -1.06 -9.68
N ASP A 75 -22.53 -0.18 -10.59
CA ASP A 75 -22.46 1.26 -10.35
C ASP A 75 -23.82 1.83 -9.92
N GLU A 76 -24.91 1.38 -10.53
CA GLU A 76 -26.25 1.79 -10.11
C GLU A 76 -26.56 1.40 -8.67
N ARG A 77 -26.22 0.18 -8.27
CA ARG A 77 -26.41 -0.26 -6.89
C ARG A 77 -25.54 0.48 -5.89
N GLN A 78 -24.29 0.72 -6.24
CA GLN A 78 -23.30 1.36 -5.37
C GLN A 78 -23.58 2.84 -5.19
N PHE A 79 -23.70 3.59 -6.26
CA PHE A 79 -23.82 5.06 -6.20
C PHE A 79 -25.28 5.54 -6.13
N GLY A 80 -26.25 4.72 -6.53
CA GLY A 80 -27.66 5.11 -6.53
C GLY A 80 -28.30 4.98 -5.14
N THR A 81 -28.44 3.78 -4.66
CA THR A 81 -29.30 3.47 -3.51
C THR A 81 -28.56 3.38 -2.18
N LEU A 82 -27.50 2.56 -2.14
CA LEU A 82 -26.82 2.29 -0.87
C LEU A 82 -26.08 3.51 -0.34
N LEU A 83 -25.28 4.14 -1.19
CA LEU A 83 -24.45 5.26 -0.76
C LEU A 83 -25.29 6.47 -0.39
N ASP A 84 -26.40 6.72 -1.11
CA ASP A 84 -27.35 7.77 -0.73
C ASP A 84 -27.96 7.51 0.65
N GLY A 85 -28.38 6.27 0.92
CA GLY A 85 -28.90 5.86 2.23
C GLY A 85 -27.89 6.05 3.35
N LEU A 86 -26.65 5.58 3.16
CA LEU A 86 -25.58 5.73 4.15
C LEU A 86 -25.24 7.21 4.41
N THR A 87 -25.21 8.02 3.37
CA THR A 87 -24.94 9.46 3.49
C THR A 87 -26.05 10.16 4.27
N ARG A 88 -27.31 9.87 4.01
CA ARG A 88 -28.46 10.41 4.75
C ARG A 88 -28.45 10.00 6.24
N LEU A 89 -27.97 8.83 6.55
CA LEU A 89 -27.81 8.35 7.92
C LEU A 89 -26.58 8.94 8.64
N GLY A 90 -25.77 9.76 7.96
CA GLY A 90 -24.55 10.34 8.51
C GLY A 90 -23.49 9.28 8.83
N ALA A 91 -23.36 8.27 7.99
CA ALA A 91 -22.48 7.13 8.23
C ALA A 91 -21.03 7.54 8.49
N GLY A 92 -20.51 8.56 7.77
CA GLY A 92 -19.16 9.09 7.99
C GLY A 92 -18.90 9.64 9.39
N ASN A 93 -19.95 10.09 10.10
CA ASN A 93 -19.83 10.61 11.47
C ASN A 93 -19.75 9.50 12.55
N ARG A 94 -19.91 8.24 12.16
CA ARG A 94 -19.85 7.08 13.07
C ARG A 94 -18.48 6.43 13.10
N VAL A 95 -17.61 6.80 12.18
CA VAL A 95 -16.27 6.25 12.06
C VAL A 95 -15.44 6.60 13.28
N HIS A 96 -14.83 5.60 13.90
CA HIS A 96 -13.89 5.85 14.99
C HIS A 96 -12.70 6.69 14.49
N PRO A 97 -12.27 7.76 15.19
CA PRO A 97 -11.20 8.66 14.73
C PRO A 97 -9.89 7.96 14.35
N ARG A 98 -9.48 6.95 15.10
CA ARG A 98 -8.28 6.16 14.81
C ARG A 98 -8.41 5.44 13.47
N TRP A 99 -9.58 4.87 13.16
CA TRP A 99 -9.86 4.26 11.88
C TRP A 99 -9.91 5.27 10.74
N GLY A 100 -10.43 6.47 11.00
CA GLY A 100 -10.39 7.57 10.03
C GLY A 100 -8.96 7.92 9.61
N GLU A 101 -8.02 7.96 10.57
CA GLU A 101 -6.58 8.13 10.27
C GLU A 101 -6.03 6.98 9.43
N THR A 102 -6.42 5.76 9.74
CA THR A 102 -6.02 4.58 8.95
C THR A 102 -6.54 4.64 7.53
N MET A 103 -7.77 5.06 7.34
CA MET A 103 -8.38 5.21 6.01
C MET A 103 -7.75 6.31 5.17
N LYS A 104 -7.14 7.34 5.78
CA LYS A 104 -6.31 8.30 5.01
C LYS A 104 -5.18 7.59 4.28
N VAL A 105 -4.59 6.61 4.91
CA VAL A 105 -3.47 5.86 4.33
C VAL A 105 -3.98 4.84 3.34
N ILE A 106 -4.89 3.98 3.75
CA ILE A 106 -5.39 2.87 2.93
C ILE A 106 -5.99 3.40 1.62
N SER A 107 -6.91 4.35 1.68
CA SER A 107 -7.58 4.86 0.48
C SER A 107 -6.63 5.58 -0.48
N ASN A 108 -5.63 6.29 0.05
CA ASN A 108 -4.60 6.92 -0.78
C ASN A 108 -3.61 5.90 -1.36
N PHE A 109 -3.31 4.81 -0.65
CA PHE A 109 -2.47 3.73 -1.18
C PHE A 109 -3.17 3.03 -2.34
N LEU A 110 -4.41 2.63 -2.12
CA LEU A 110 -5.18 1.92 -3.13
C LEU A 110 -5.43 2.78 -4.37
N GLU A 111 -5.81 4.06 -4.20
CA GLU A 111 -5.95 4.99 -5.32
C GLU A 111 -4.71 4.99 -6.23
N VAL A 112 -3.53 4.94 -5.64
CA VAL A 112 -2.26 4.90 -6.39
C VAL A 112 -1.98 3.51 -6.94
N GLY A 113 -2.30 2.46 -6.20
CA GLY A 113 -2.17 1.07 -6.65
C GLY A 113 -2.98 0.83 -7.91
N GLU A 114 -4.27 1.13 -7.88
CA GLU A 114 -5.19 1.00 -9.00
C GLU A 114 -4.74 1.82 -10.22
N TYR A 115 -4.28 3.05 -9.98
CA TYR A 115 -3.76 3.89 -11.06
C TYR A 115 -2.54 3.26 -11.76
N ASN A 116 -1.64 2.64 -11.03
CA ASN A 116 -0.50 1.92 -11.63
C ASN A 116 -0.93 0.61 -12.28
N ALA A 117 -1.96 -0.05 -11.76
CA ALA A 117 -2.54 -1.25 -12.34
C ALA A 117 -3.15 -0.97 -13.73
N ILE A 118 -3.69 0.25 -13.99
CA ILE A 118 -4.11 0.68 -15.34
C ILE A 118 -2.94 0.57 -16.33
N ALA A 119 -1.79 1.13 -15.97
CA ALA A 119 -0.62 1.12 -16.85
C ALA A 119 -0.05 -0.28 -17.05
N ALA A 120 0.01 -1.07 -15.98
CA ALA A 120 0.44 -2.47 -16.03
C ALA A 120 -0.47 -3.32 -16.92
N SER A 121 -1.77 -3.21 -16.74
CA SER A 121 -2.77 -3.92 -17.55
C SER A 121 -2.77 -3.49 -19.02
N ALA A 122 -2.55 -2.19 -19.29
CA ALA A 122 -2.38 -1.68 -20.65
C ALA A 122 -1.11 -2.24 -21.31
N MET A 123 -0.01 -2.38 -20.57
CA MET A 123 1.21 -3.00 -21.07
C MET A 123 0.98 -4.48 -21.39
N LEU A 124 0.28 -5.21 -20.53
CA LEU A 124 -0.11 -6.60 -20.78
C LEU A 124 -0.99 -6.73 -22.03
N TRP A 125 -1.96 -5.82 -22.18
CA TRP A 125 -2.80 -5.76 -23.38
C TRP A 125 -2.00 -5.53 -24.65
N ASP A 126 -1.06 -4.60 -24.64
CA ASP A 126 -0.22 -4.31 -25.80
C ASP A 126 0.69 -5.48 -26.16
N SER A 127 1.25 -6.15 -25.17
CA SER A 127 2.17 -7.29 -25.32
C SER A 127 1.48 -8.59 -25.76
N ALA A 128 0.19 -8.75 -25.50
CA ALA A 128 -0.55 -9.96 -25.82
C ALA A 128 -0.69 -10.14 -27.33
N THR A 129 -0.57 -11.39 -27.79
CA THR A 129 -0.66 -11.73 -29.23
C THR A 129 -2.00 -12.33 -29.62
N ALA A 130 -2.71 -12.99 -28.68
CA ALA A 130 -4.03 -13.57 -28.93
C ALA A 130 -5.15 -12.55 -28.65
N ALA A 131 -6.15 -12.51 -29.51
CA ALA A 131 -7.28 -11.59 -29.39
C ALA A 131 -8.05 -11.78 -28.06
N GLU A 132 -8.22 -13.02 -27.64
CA GLU A 132 -8.92 -13.37 -26.40
C GLU A 132 -8.16 -12.88 -25.17
N GLN A 133 -6.83 -13.02 -25.18
CA GLN A 133 -5.95 -12.50 -24.11
C GLN A 133 -6.00 -10.97 -24.07
N LYS A 134 -5.93 -10.31 -25.23
CA LYS A 134 -6.11 -8.86 -25.31
C LYS A 134 -7.45 -8.41 -24.72
N ASN A 135 -8.53 -9.13 -24.99
CA ASN A 135 -9.84 -8.81 -24.43
C ASN A 135 -9.88 -8.95 -22.90
N GLY A 136 -9.22 -9.97 -22.35
CA GLY A 136 -9.09 -10.15 -20.90
C GLY A 136 -8.35 -8.98 -20.24
N TYR A 137 -7.20 -8.61 -20.77
CA TYR A 137 -6.43 -7.48 -20.26
C TYR A 137 -7.09 -6.12 -20.50
N LEU A 138 -7.81 -5.95 -21.62
CA LEU A 138 -8.58 -4.73 -21.85
C LEU A 138 -9.73 -4.57 -20.83
N ALA A 139 -10.40 -5.66 -20.49
CA ALA A 139 -11.40 -5.64 -19.42
C ALA A 139 -10.77 -5.20 -18.11
N GLN A 140 -9.60 -5.72 -17.78
CA GLN A 140 -8.86 -5.30 -16.59
C GLN A 140 -8.50 -3.81 -16.62
N VAL A 141 -7.99 -3.27 -17.73
CA VAL A 141 -7.74 -1.81 -17.86
C VAL A 141 -8.98 -0.99 -17.51
N LEU A 142 -10.16 -1.43 -17.97
CA LEU A 142 -11.42 -0.73 -17.67
C LEU A 142 -11.83 -0.88 -16.20
N ASP A 143 -11.62 -2.04 -15.61
CA ASP A 143 -11.84 -2.29 -14.19
C ASP A 143 -10.93 -1.39 -13.32
N GLU A 144 -9.64 -1.31 -13.64
CA GLU A 144 -8.68 -0.50 -12.86
C GLU A 144 -8.99 1.01 -12.94
N ILE A 145 -9.47 1.49 -14.09
CA ILE A 145 -9.96 2.87 -14.21
C ILE A 145 -11.15 3.08 -13.26
N ARG A 146 -12.05 2.12 -13.17
CA ARG A 146 -13.19 2.18 -12.27
C ARG A 146 -12.78 2.12 -10.81
N HIS A 147 -11.87 1.21 -10.45
CA HIS A 147 -11.32 1.08 -9.10
C HIS A 147 -10.63 2.35 -8.63
N THR A 148 -9.83 2.96 -9.51
CA THR A 148 -9.19 4.25 -9.23
C THR A 148 -10.23 5.34 -8.90
N HIS A 149 -11.33 5.39 -9.66
CA HIS A 149 -12.43 6.33 -9.38
C HIS A 149 -13.13 6.01 -8.06
N GLN A 150 -13.30 4.74 -7.71
CA GLN A 150 -13.92 4.31 -6.45
C GLN A 150 -13.05 4.68 -5.25
N CYS A 151 -11.74 4.46 -5.33
CA CYS A 151 -10.81 4.89 -4.29
C CYS A 151 -10.77 6.42 -4.13
N ALA A 152 -10.74 7.16 -5.24
CA ALA A 152 -10.85 8.61 -5.22
C ALA A 152 -12.18 9.08 -4.61
N PHE A 153 -13.27 8.37 -4.85
CA PHE A 153 -14.57 8.65 -4.26
C PHE A 153 -14.54 8.49 -2.73
N ILE A 154 -13.94 7.44 -2.20
CA ILE A 154 -13.75 7.25 -0.75
C ILE A 154 -12.99 8.44 -0.17
N ASN A 155 -11.88 8.82 -0.77
CA ASN A 155 -11.08 9.96 -0.35
C ASN A 155 -11.88 11.27 -0.31
N HIS A 156 -12.69 11.51 -1.34
CA HIS A 156 -13.58 12.68 -1.39
C HIS A 156 -14.69 12.63 -0.35
N TYR A 157 -15.29 11.44 -0.15
CA TYR A 157 -16.32 11.25 0.85
C TYR A 157 -15.81 11.59 2.24
N TYR A 158 -14.67 11.03 2.64
CA TYR A 158 -14.04 11.33 3.93
C TYR A 158 -13.64 12.79 4.06
N SER A 159 -13.10 13.41 3.01
CA SER A 159 -12.74 14.83 3.02
C SER A 159 -13.92 15.76 3.28
N LYS A 160 -15.13 15.34 2.93
CA LYS A 160 -16.36 16.13 3.07
C LYS A 160 -17.13 15.85 4.36
N HIS A 161 -17.12 14.61 4.82
CA HIS A 161 -18.00 14.12 5.88
C HIS A 161 -17.26 13.73 7.17
N TYR A 162 -15.96 13.50 7.10
CA TYR A 162 -15.14 13.19 8.26
C TYR A 162 -14.49 14.46 8.81
N HIS A 163 -14.71 14.72 10.10
CA HIS A 163 -14.08 15.86 10.76
C HIS A 163 -12.61 15.59 11.03
N ASP A 164 -11.75 16.21 10.26
CA ASP A 164 -10.31 16.07 10.33
C ASP A 164 -9.63 17.45 10.28
N PRO A 165 -9.05 17.92 11.41
CA PRO A 165 -8.40 19.23 11.48
C PRO A 165 -7.23 19.41 10.51
N ALA A 166 -6.47 18.35 10.21
CA ALA A 166 -5.36 18.42 9.27
C ALA A 166 -5.79 18.21 7.81
N GLY A 167 -7.01 17.72 7.60
CA GLY A 167 -7.57 17.39 6.30
C GLY A 167 -7.22 15.98 5.84
N HIS A 168 -8.23 15.26 5.35
CA HIS A 168 -8.08 13.86 4.91
C HIS A 168 -7.03 13.68 3.81
N ASN A 169 -6.77 14.71 3.01
CA ASN A 169 -5.76 14.70 1.94
C ASN A 169 -4.31 14.85 2.41
N ASP A 170 -4.06 14.96 3.71
CA ASP A 170 -2.70 15.16 4.21
C ASP A 170 -1.75 14.01 3.81
N ALA A 171 -2.24 12.78 3.81
CA ALA A 171 -1.48 11.62 3.35
C ALA A 171 -0.98 11.76 1.91
N ARG A 172 -1.71 12.44 1.01
CA ARG A 172 -1.26 12.71 -0.37
C ARG A 172 -0.06 13.65 -0.42
N ARG A 173 0.00 14.63 0.47
CA ARG A 173 1.13 15.57 0.53
C ARG A 173 2.40 14.89 1.02
N THR A 174 2.28 13.94 1.93
CA THR A 174 3.42 13.23 2.52
C THR A 174 3.93 12.06 1.69
N ARG A 175 3.15 11.60 0.70
CA ARG A 175 3.52 10.41 -0.09
C ARG A 175 4.83 10.54 -0.88
N ALA A 176 5.23 11.75 -1.23
CA ALA A 176 6.48 11.98 -1.97
C ALA A 176 7.72 11.70 -1.11
N ILE A 177 7.60 11.87 0.19
CA ILE A 177 8.72 11.80 1.14
C ILE A 177 8.58 10.73 2.22
N GLY A 178 7.36 10.27 2.48
CA GLY A 178 7.12 9.30 3.54
C GLY A 178 7.75 7.92 3.24
N PRO A 179 8.49 7.32 4.19
CA PRO A 179 9.13 6.02 3.97
C PRO A 179 8.17 4.92 3.55
N LEU A 180 6.95 4.89 4.11
CA LEU A 180 5.93 3.90 3.71
C LEU A 180 5.44 4.10 2.28
N TRP A 181 5.41 5.34 1.80
CA TRP A 181 5.08 5.65 0.42
C TRP A 181 6.17 5.21 -0.57
N LYS A 182 7.42 5.13 -0.13
CA LYS A 182 8.50 4.54 -0.93
C LYS A 182 8.27 3.05 -1.15
N GLY A 183 7.95 2.32 -0.09
CA GLY A 183 7.63 0.90 -0.19
C GLY A 183 6.44 0.66 -1.11
N MET A 184 5.40 1.50 -0.99
CA MET A 184 4.26 1.44 -1.89
C MET A 184 4.66 1.67 -3.36
N LYS A 185 5.47 2.69 -3.66
CA LYS A 185 5.96 2.92 -5.01
C LYS A 185 6.76 1.73 -5.53
N ARG A 186 7.62 1.14 -4.69
CA ARG A 186 8.38 -0.06 -5.04
C ARG A 186 7.48 -1.22 -5.46
N VAL A 187 6.40 -1.44 -4.73
CA VAL A 187 5.46 -2.53 -5.03
C VAL A 187 4.59 -2.21 -6.24
N PHE A 188 3.88 -1.09 -6.19
CA PHE A 188 2.86 -0.78 -7.19
C PHE A 188 3.41 -0.19 -8.49
N ALA A 189 4.41 0.69 -8.44
CA ALA A 189 4.96 1.26 -9.66
C ALA A 189 6.09 0.40 -10.23
N ASP A 190 7.15 0.19 -9.45
CA ASP A 190 8.35 -0.50 -9.96
C ASP A 190 8.10 -1.99 -10.16
N GLY A 191 7.31 -2.63 -9.29
CA GLY A 191 6.96 -4.05 -9.38
C GLY A 191 5.95 -4.35 -10.48
N PHE A 192 4.88 -3.57 -10.57
CA PHE A 192 3.83 -3.79 -11.56
C PHE A 192 4.26 -3.38 -12.97
N ILE A 193 5.03 -2.29 -13.09
CA ILE A 193 5.49 -1.79 -14.39
C ILE A 193 6.95 -2.25 -14.59
N SER A 194 7.19 -3.56 -14.47
CA SER A 194 8.49 -4.15 -14.80
C SER A 194 8.73 -4.15 -16.31
N GLY A 195 10.00 -4.28 -16.72
CA GLY A 195 10.35 -4.29 -18.14
C GLY A 195 9.89 -5.53 -18.91
N ASP A 196 9.46 -6.58 -18.22
CA ASP A 196 8.98 -7.83 -18.81
C ASP A 196 7.48 -8.01 -18.57
N ALA A 197 6.71 -8.24 -19.64
CA ALA A 197 5.26 -8.36 -19.57
C ALA A 197 4.79 -9.55 -18.71
N VAL A 198 5.51 -10.67 -18.75
CA VAL A 198 5.16 -11.85 -17.94
C VAL A 198 5.50 -11.61 -16.49
N GLU A 199 6.64 -11.01 -16.22
CA GLU A 199 7.03 -10.59 -14.87
C GLU A 199 6.00 -9.57 -14.30
N CYS A 200 5.52 -8.65 -15.12
CA CYS A 200 4.42 -7.75 -14.75
C CYS A 200 3.16 -8.54 -14.36
N SER A 201 2.74 -9.51 -15.16
CA SER A 201 1.58 -10.36 -14.84
C SER A 201 1.77 -11.15 -13.53
N VAL A 202 2.97 -11.66 -13.28
CA VAL A 202 3.31 -12.34 -12.03
C VAL A 202 3.23 -11.37 -10.85
N ASN A 203 3.79 -10.17 -10.99
CA ASN A 203 3.77 -9.16 -9.93
C ASN A 203 2.36 -8.63 -9.65
N LEU A 204 1.62 -8.23 -10.67
CA LEU A 204 0.28 -7.65 -10.53
C LEU A 204 -0.74 -8.72 -10.16
N GLN A 205 -1.00 -9.64 -11.10
CA GLN A 205 -2.17 -10.50 -11.05
C GLN A 205 -1.99 -11.74 -10.17
N LEU A 206 -0.81 -12.37 -10.22
CA LEU A 206 -0.60 -13.62 -9.49
C LEU A 206 -0.19 -13.40 -8.03
N VAL A 207 0.54 -12.33 -7.74
CA VAL A 207 0.99 -12.00 -6.39
C VAL A 207 0.23 -10.80 -5.84
N GLY A 208 0.25 -9.65 -6.51
CA GLY A 208 -0.39 -8.42 -6.02
C GLY A 208 -1.85 -8.65 -5.69
N GLU A 209 -2.63 -8.96 -6.68
CA GLU A 209 -4.08 -9.11 -6.54
C GLU A 209 -4.43 -10.40 -5.78
N ALA A 210 -3.91 -11.55 -6.20
CA ALA A 210 -4.32 -12.82 -5.63
C ALA A 210 -3.82 -13.05 -4.19
N CYS A 211 -2.61 -12.59 -3.84
CA CYS A 211 -2.01 -12.82 -2.54
C CYS A 211 -2.31 -11.72 -1.54
N PHE A 212 -2.32 -10.46 -1.97
CA PHE A 212 -2.38 -9.32 -1.06
C PHE A 212 -3.59 -8.40 -1.26
N THR A 213 -3.92 -7.98 -2.48
CA THR A 213 -4.98 -6.98 -2.68
C THR A 213 -6.36 -7.55 -2.44
N ASN A 214 -6.73 -8.67 -3.03
CA ASN A 214 -8.05 -9.27 -2.81
C ASN A 214 -8.28 -9.68 -1.35
N PRO A 215 -7.34 -10.38 -0.66
CA PRO A 215 -7.45 -10.59 0.78
C PRO A 215 -7.47 -9.31 1.60
N LEU A 216 -6.75 -8.27 1.18
CA LEU A 216 -6.81 -6.95 1.82
C LEU A 216 -8.20 -6.35 1.73
N ILE A 217 -8.84 -6.39 0.56
CA ILE A 217 -10.19 -5.88 0.35
C ILE A 217 -11.17 -6.53 1.32
N VAL A 218 -11.12 -7.85 1.46
CA VAL A 218 -11.98 -8.58 2.41
C VAL A 218 -11.66 -8.19 3.85
N ALA A 219 -10.39 -8.21 4.25
CA ALA A 219 -9.98 -7.84 5.60
C ALA A 219 -10.34 -6.39 5.93
N VAL A 220 -10.09 -5.45 5.03
CA VAL A 220 -10.41 -4.03 5.25
C VAL A 220 -11.90 -3.83 5.49
N THR A 221 -12.78 -4.57 4.82
CA THR A 221 -14.23 -4.45 5.04
C THR A 221 -14.64 -4.91 6.43
N GLU A 222 -14.04 -5.98 6.95
CA GLU A 222 -14.30 -6.48 8.30
C GLU A 222 -13.81 -5.47 9.37
N TRP A 223 -12.61 -4.95 9.22
CA TRP A 223 -12.04 -3.96 10.14
C TRP A 223 -12.75 -2.62 10.06
N ALA A 224 -13.16 -2.18 8.88
CA ALA A 224 -13.95 -0.98 8.67
C ALA A 224 -15.28 -1.05 9.40
N SER A 225 -16.04 -2.11 9.18
CA SER A 225 -17.34 -2.30 9.84
C SER A 225 -17.21 -2.36 11.36
N ALA A 226 -16.19 -3.04 11.89
CA ALA A 226 -15.94 -3.09 13.33
C ALA A 226 -15.68 -1.69 13.93
N ASN A 227 -15.12 -0.77 13.15
CA ASN A 227 -14.80 0.60 13.57
C ASN A 227 -15.83 1.66 13.11
N GLY A 228 -17.03 1.20 12.70
CA GLY A 228 -18.17 2.07 12.35
C GLY A 228 -18.11 2.68 10.95
N ASP A 229 -17.24 2.17 10.10
CA ASP A 229 -17.11 2.59 8.71
C ASP A 229 -17.94 1.68 7.79
N GLU A 230 -19.06 2.18 7.34
CA GLU A 230 -19.96 1.50 6.41
C GLU A 230 -19.72 1.89 4.94
N ILE A 231 -18.88 2.90 4.71
CA ILE A 231 -18.61 3.41 3.36
C ILE A 231 -17.60 2.52 2.65
N THR A 232 -16.50 2.19 3.31
CA THR A 232 -15.45 1.35 2.76
C THR A 232 -15.97 -0.03 2.32
N PRO A 233 -16.74 -0.78 3.14
CA PRO A 233 -17.33 -2.04 2.70
C PRO A 233 -18.23 -1.89 1.49
N THR A 234 -19.05 -0.83 1.45
CA THR A 234 -19.97 -0.57 0.33
C THR A 234 -19.23 -0.43 -1.01
N VAL A 235 -18.08 0.22 -1.00
CA VAL A 235 -17.26 0.43 -2.19
C VAL A 235 -16.44 -0.82 -2.52
N PHE A 236 -15.72 -1.36 -1.57
CA PHE A 236 -14.75 -2.44 -1.81
C PHE A 236 -15.37 -3.78 -2.19
N LEU A 237 -16.55 -4.11 -1.67
CA LEU A 237 -17.27 -5.30 -2.15
C LEU A 237 -17.67 -5.23 -3.63
N SER A 238 -17.72 -4.04 -4.21
CA SER A 238 -17.88 -3.88 -5.66
C SER A 238 -16.59 -4.12 -6.43
N VAL A 239 -15.44 -3.81 -5.85
CA VAL A 239 -14.11 -4.05 -6.42
C VAL A 239 -13.79 -5.56 -6.42
N GLU A 240 -14.04 -6.24 -5.32
CA GLU A 240 -13.67 -7.65 -5.09
C GLU A 240 -14.10 -8.59 -6.22
N THR A 241 -15.29 -8.39 -6.78
CA THR A 241 -15.79 -9.25 -7.88
C THR A 241 -15.02 -9.07 -9.19
N ASP A 242 -14.33 -7.97 -9.38
CA ASP A 242 -13.50 -7.72 -10.55
C ASP A 242 -12.12 -8.34 -10.39
N GLU A 243 -11.58 -8.30 -9.17
CA GLU A 243 -10.31 -8.93 -8.82
C GLU A 243 -10.26 -10.42 -9.16
N LEU A 244 -11.38 -11.13 -9.03
CA LEU A 244 -11.46 -12.54 -9.45
C LEU A 244 -11.17 -12.74 -10.95
N ARG A 245 -11.52 -11.77 -11.80
CA ARG A 245 -11.19 -11.81 -13.25
C ARG A 245 -9.72 -11.54 -13.49
N HIS A 246 -9.16 -10.61 -12.75
CA HIS A 246 -7.75 -10.25 -12.83
C HIS A 246 -6.86 -11.41 -12.41
N MET A 247 -7.18 -12.03 -11.27
CA MET A 247 -6.51 -13.24 -10.80
C MET A 247 -6.59 -14.39 -11.83
N ALA A 248 -7.75 -14.54 -12.49
CA ALA A 248 -7.92 -15.52 -13.56
C ALA A 248 -7.05 -15.21 -14.78
N ASN A 249 -6.90 -13.93 -15.17
CA ASN A 249 -5.99 -13.51 -16.23
C ASN A 249 -4.53 -13.91 -15.88
N GLY A 250 -4.07 -13.61 -14.69
CA GLY A 250 -2.73 -13.98 -14.23
C GLY A 250 -2.49 -15.49 -14.20
N TYR A 251 -3.47 -16.23 -13.67
CA TYR A 251 -3.40 -17.69 -13.65
C TYR A 251 -3.27 -18.26 -15.06
N GLN A 252 -4.08 -17.79 -16.02
CA GLN A 252 -4.05 -18.27 -17.39
C GLN A 252 -2.77 -17.85 -18.14
N THR A 253 -2.24 -16.68 -17.85
CA THR A 253 -0.95 -16.22 -18.37
C THR A 253 0.16 -17.19 -17.95
N VAL A 254 0.23 -17.51 -16.67
CA VAL A 254 1.21 -18.47 -16.14
C VAL A 254 1.03 -19.86 -16.74
N VAL A 255 -0.19 -20.38 -16.84
CA VAL A 255 -0.47 -21.69 -17.47
C VAL A 255 -0.02 -21.71 -18.93
N SER A 256 -0.20 -20.61 -19.66
CA SER A 256 0.21 -20.51 -21.07
C SER A 256 1.73 -20.61 -21.24
N ILE A 257 2.50 -20.18 -20.24
CA ILE A 257 3.96 -20.14 -20.24
C ILE A 257 4.57 -21.41 -19.66
N ALA A 258 3.97 -21.94 -18.60
CA ALA A 258 4.54 -23.02 -17.80
C ALA A 258 4.70 -24.35 -18.56
N ASN A 259 4.06 -24.49 -19.72
CA ASN A 259 4.25 -25.62 -20.61
C ASN A 259 5.59 -25.60 -21.37
N ASP A 260 6.34 -24.47 -21.29
CA ASP A 260 7.69 -24.38 -21.87
C ASP A 260 8.74 -24.55 -20.78
N PRO A 261 9.54 -25.63 -20.78
CA PRO A 261 10.59 -25.86 -19.79
C PRO A 261 11.64 -24.73 -19.72
N ALA A 262 11.86 -24.01 -20.82
CA ALA A 262 12.77 -22.87 -20.84
C ALA A 262 12.22 -21.66 -20.04
N ALA A 263 10.91 -21.52 -20.02
CA ALA A 263 10.23 -20.46 -19.26
C ALA A 263 10.14 -20.80 -17.76
N ALA A 264 9.92 -22.04 -17.41
CA ALA A 264 9.71 -22.47 -16.01
C ALA A 264 10.86 -22.06 -15.06
N LYS A 265 12.10 -22.06 -15.57
CA LYS A 265 13.27 -21.63 -14.78
C LYS A 265 13.24 -20.16 -14.36
N TYR A 266 12.67 -19.28 -15.20
CA TYR A 266 12.52 -17.86 -14.88
C TYR A 266 11.31 -17.65 -13.97
N LEU A 267 10.20 -18.31 -14.30
CA LEU A 267 8.91 -18.13 -13.63
C LEU A 267 8.99 -18.36 -12.13
N ASN A 268 9.63 -19.44 -11.67
CA ASN A 268 9.76 -19.74 -10.24
C ASN A 268 10.65 -18.72 -9.52
N THR A 269 11.65 -18.17 -10.20
CA THR A 269 12.49 -17.09 -9.65
C THR A 269 11.69 -15.79 -9.54
N ASP A 270 11.02 -15.40 -10.62
CA ASP A 270 10.23 -14.18 -10.68
C ASP A 270 9.07 -14.23 -9.67
N LEU A 271 8.40 -15.37 -9.53
CA LEU A 271 7.35 -15.57 -8.54
C LEU A 271 7.87 -15.40 -7.09
N ASN A 272 9.04 -15.99 -6.78
CA ASN A 272 9.65 -15.82 -5.46
C ASN A 272 10.04 -14.37 -5.20
N ASN A 273 10.62 -13.67 -6.17
CA ASN A 273 11.06 -12.30 -6.04
C ASN A 273 9.86 -11.34 -5.91
N ALA A 274 8.84 -11.52 -6.73
CA ALA A 274 7.58 -10.77 -6.66
C ALA A 274 6.91 -10.95 -5.29
N PHE A 275 6.80 -12.20 -4.83
CA PHE A 275 6.22 -12.51 -3.53
C PHE A 275 7.00 -11.84 -2.40
N TRP A 276 8.34 -12.00 -2.37
CA TRP A 276 9.14 -11.46 -1.27
C TRP A 276 9.11 -9.94 -1.20
N THR A 277 9.24 -9.25 -2.34
CA THR A 277 9.15 -7.79 -2.38
C THR A 277 7.83 -7.28 -1.84
N GLN A 278 6.73 -7.90 -2.24
CA GLN A 278 5.39 -7.51 -1.80
C GLN A 278 5.12 -7.91 -0.34
N GLN A 279 5.57 -9.09 0.07
CA GLN A 279 5.49 -9.56 1.44
C GLN A 279 6.17 -8.60 2.41
N LYS A 280 7.37 -8.14 2.09
CA LYS A 280 8.14 -7.21 2.95
C LYS A 280 7.51 -5.83 3.08
N TYR A 281 6.59 -5.48 2.20
CA TYR A 281 5.82 -4.25 2.29
C TYR A 281 4.43 -4.46 2.87
N PHE A 282 3.61 -5.29 2.22
CA PHE A 282 2.20 -5.44 2.60
C PHE A 282 2.03 -6.04 4.00
N THR A 283 2.78 -7.06 4.34
CA THR A 283 2.61 -7.73 5.63
C THR A 283 2.82 -6.80 6.82
N PRO A 284 3.93 -6.07 6.92
CA PRO A 284 4.10 -5.12 8.02
C PRO A 284 3.16 -3.91 7.92
N ALA A 285 2.91 -3.39 6.71
CA ALA A 285 2.08 -2.21 6.54
C ALA A 285 0.61 -2.48 6.91
N LEU A 286 0.04 -3.58 6.44
CA LEU A 286 -1.34 -3.94 6.74
C LEU A 286 -1.54 -4.31 8.21
N GLY A 287 -0.63 -5.09 8.79
CA GLY A 287 -0.69 -5.40 10.21
C GLY A 287 -0.61 -4.15 11.09
N TYR A 288 0.25 -3.20 10.74
CA TYR A 288 0.31 -1.90 11.40
C TYR A 288 -1.01 -1.12 11.25
N LEU A 289 -1.52 -1.00 10.04
CA LEU A 289 -2.75 -0.24 9.78
C LEU A 289 -3.97 -0.87 10.47
N PHE A 290 -4.07 -2.17 10.49
CA PHE A 290 -5.20 -2.86 11.12
C PHE A 290 -5.09 -2.88 12.64
N GLU A 291 -4.02 -3.39 13.20
CA GLU A 291 -3.93 -3.58 14.64
C GLU A 291 -3.63 -2.30 15.42
N TYR A 292 -2.78 -1.41 14.91
CA TYR A 292 -2.52 -0.12 15.57
C TYR A 292 -3.49 0.97 15.15
N GLY A 293 -3.98 0.89 13.92
CA GLY A 293 -4.91 1.86 13.35
C GLY A 293 -6.38 1.66 13.70
N SER A 294 -6.74 0.62 14.45
CA SER A 294 -8.09 0.33 14.88
C SER A 294 -8.24 0.37 16.39
N LYS A 295 -9.36 0.90 16.87
CA LYS A 295 -9.73 0.75 18.28
C LYS A 295 -10.37 -0.62 18.53
N PHE A 296 -11.28 -1.02 17.67
CA PHE A 296 -11.98 -2.30 17.79
C PHE A 296 -11.28 -3.35 16.92
N LYS A 297 -10.65 -4.31 17.58
CA LYS A 297 -9.88 -5.36 16.92
C LYS A 297 -10.79 -6.48 16.40
N VAL A 298 -10.49 -7.00 15.22
CA VAL A 298 -11.22 -8.13 14.63
C VAL A 298 -10.54 -9.45 15.03
N GLU A 299 -9.30 -9.62 14.59
CA GLU A 299 -8.47 -10.78 14.92
C GLU A 299 -6.97 -10.42 14.83
N PRO A 300 -6.07 -11.20 15.42
CA PRO A 300 -4.63 -10.98 15.23
C PRO A 300 -4.22 -11.04 13.78
N TRP A 301 -3.46 -10.04 13.33
CA TRP A 301 -3.01 -9.94 11.94
C TRP A 301 -2.31 -11.23 11.45
N VAL A 302 -1.51 -11.84 12.30
CA VAL A 302 -0.83 -13.10 11.95
C VAL A 302 -1.80 -14.22 11.56
N LYS A 303 -3.02 -14.24 12.13
CA LYS A 303 -4.07 -15.21 11.74
C LYS A 303 -4.65 -14.88 10.38
N THR A 304 -4.98 -13.61 10.13
CA THR A 304 -5.43 -13.12 8.82
C THR A 304 -4.39 -13.45 7.75
N TRP A 305 -3.13 -13.11 8.02
CA TRP A 305 -2.02 -13.41 7.10
C TRP A 305 -1.88 -14.91 6.82
N ASN A 306 -1.90 -15.75 7.87
CA ASN A 306 -1.75 -17.20 7.70
C ASN A 306 -2.89 -17.79 6.84
N ARG A 307 -4.13 -17.37 7.10
CA ARG A 307 -5.31 -17.82 6.34
C ARG A 307 -5.21 -17.45 4.86
N TRP A 308 -4.94 -16.18 4.56
CA TRP A 308 -5.00 -15.66 3.20
C TRP A 308 -3.72 -15.89 2.40
N VAL A 309 -2.56 -15.61 2.99
CA VAL A 309 -1.29 -15.69 2.27
C VAL A 309 -0.73 -17.10 2.25
N TYR A 310 -0.67 -17.75 3.44
CA TYR A 310 -0.01 -19.05 3.53
C TYR A 310 -0.92 -20.20 3.09
N GLU A 311 -2.16 -20.25 3.58
CA GLU A 311 -3.06 -21.37 3.35
C GLU A 311 -3.82 -21.23 2.03
N ASP A 312 -4.47 -20.10 1.78
CA ASP A 312 -5.27 -19.92 0.57
C ASP A 312 -4.38 -19.68 -0.65
N TRP A 313 -3.62 -18.58 -0.67
CA TRP A 313 -2.80 -18.29 -1.84
C TRP A 313 -1.70 -19.32 -2.06
N GLY A 314 -0.82 -19.53 -1.08
CA GLY A 314 0.32 -20.46 -1.20
C GLY A 314 -0.12 -21.91 -1.32
N GLY A 315 -1.06 -22.36 -0.51
CA GLY A 315 -1.55 -23.75 -0.48
C GLY A 315 -2.52 -24.09 -1.61
N ILE A 316 -3.47 -23.20 -1.92
CA ILE A 316 -4.52 -23.48 -2.89
C ILE A 316 -4.19 -22.92 -4.27
N TRP A 317 -3.99 -21.60 -4.39
CA TRP A 317 -3.78 -20.96 -5.69
C TRP A 317 -2.48 -21.39 -6.35
N ILE A 318 -1.35 -21.26 -5.68
CA ILE A 318 -0.06 -21.69 -6.20
C ILE A 318 0.00 -23.21 -6.29
N GLY A 319 -0.56 -23.93 -5.31
CA GLY A 319 -0.62 -25.38 -5.32
C GLY A 319 -1.28 -25.95 -6.58
N ARG A 320 -2.33 -25.30 -7.12
CA ARG A 320 -2.97 -25.69 -8.38
C ARG A 320 -2.06 -25.53 -9.61
N LEU A 321 -1.09 -24.64 -9.54
CA LEU A 321 -0.10 -24.43 -10.61
C LEU A 321 1.03 -25.47 -10.57
N GLY A 322 1.17 -26.23 -9.50
CA GLY A 322 2.21 -27.25 -9.33
C GLY A 322 2.21 -28.32 -10.44
N LYS A 323 1.03 -28.67 -10.98
CA LYS A 323 0.90 -29.59 -12.13
C LYS A 323 1.54 -29.05 -13.43
N TYR A 324 1.82 -27.76 -13.49
CA TYR A 324 2.49 -27.09 -14.60
C TYR A 324 3.97 -26.76 -14.28
N GLY A 325 4.52 -27.27 -13.18
CA GLY A 325 5.91 -27.03 -12.79
C GLY A 325 6.17 -25.72 -12.05
N VAL A 326 5.10 -25.02 -11.64
CA VAL A 326 5.23 -23.84 -10.80
C VAL A 326 5.42 -24.29 -9.35
N GLU A 327 6.48 -23.82 -8.73
CA GLU A 327 6.82 -24.11 -7.34
C GLU A 327 6.28 -23.01 -6.42
N SER A 328 5.89 -23.39 -5.20
CA SER A 328 5.61 -22.42 -4.14
C SER A 328 6.87 -21.57 -3.87
N PRO A 329 6.74 -20.24 -3.66
CA PRO A 329 7.91 -19.41 -3.37
C PRO A 329 8.73 -19.98 -2.22
N ARG A 330 10.03 -20.10 -2.42
CA ARG A 330 10.94 -20.63 -1.39
C ARG A 330 10.95 -19.77 -0.13
N SER A 331 10.73 -18.47 -0.30
CA SER A 331 10.64 -17.49 0.79
C SER A 331 9.34 -17.54 1.59
N LEU A 332 8.30 -18.27 1.14
CA LEU A 332 6.98 -18.31 1.80
C LEU A 332 7.07 -18.83 3.25
N ARG A 333 7.96 -19.77 3.52
CA ARG A 333 8.18 -20.29 4.88
C ARG A 333 8.79 -19.23 5.80
N ASP A 334 9.75 -18.48 5.29
CA ASP A 334 10.43 -17.43 6.06
C ASP A 334 9.46 -16.25 6.27
N ALA A 335 8.63 -15.94 5.27
CA ALA A 335 7.56 -14.96 5.38
C ALA A 335 6.57 -15.28 6.51
N LYS A 336 6.26 -16.55 6.75
CA LYS A 336 5.39 -16.98 7.87
C LYS A 336 5.99 -16.65 9.23
N VAL A 337 7.30 -16.77 9.36
CA VAL A 337 8.02 -16.40 10.60
C VAL A 337 8.08 -14.88 10.73
N ASP A 338 8.39 -14.19 9.65
CA ASP A 338 8.49 -12.73 9.59
C ASP A 338 7.15 -12.05 9.92
N ALA A 339 6.04 -12.57 9.43
CA ALA A 339 4.69 -12.02 9.64
C ALA A 339 4.28 -11.86 11.11
N TYR A 340 4.92 -12.58 12.02
CA TYR A 340 4.60 -12.52 13.44
C TYR A 340 5.00 -11.20 14.11
N TRP A 341 6.15 -10.63 13.73
CA TRP A 341 6.70 -9.42 14.35
C TRP A 341 6.85 -8.22 13.41
N ALA A 342 6.86 -8.43 12.11
CA ALA A 342 7.21 -7.40 11.13
C ALA A 342 6.34 -6.12 11.24
N HIS A 343 5.06 -6.26 11.55
CA HIS A 343 4.15 -5.12 11.70
C HIS A 343 4.38 -4.35 13.00
N HIS A 344 4.88 -4.99 14.05
CA HIS A 344 5.26 -4.31 15.28
C HIS A 344 6.56 -3.53 15.10
N ASP A 345 7.52 -4.12 14.39
CA ASP A 345 8.78 -3.44 14.03
C ASP A 345 8.50 -2.21 13.15
N LEU A 346 7.62 -2.37 12.15
CA LEU A 346 7.21 -1.25 11.30
C LEU A 346 6.44 -0.19 12.08
N ALA A 347 5.54 -0.58 12.99
CA ALA A 347 4.79 0.33 13.82
C ALA A 347 5.74 1.22 14.64
N LEU A 348 6.75 0.63 15.27
CA LEU A 348 7.76 1.38 16.01
C LEU A 348 8.50 2.38 15.12
N ALA A 349 8.92 1.96 13.93
CA ALA A 349 9.56 2.84 12.97
C ALA A 349 8.63 3.95 12.48
N ALA A 350 7.36 3.64 12.19
CA ALA A 350 6.37 4.61 11.75
C ALA A 350 6.09 5.68 12.81
N TYR A 351 5.95 5.29 14.07
CA TYR A 351 5.82 6.24 15.19
C TYR A 351 7.09 7.08 15.38
N ALA A 352 8.25 6.47 15.24
CA ALA A 352 9.53 7.17 15.40
C ALA A 352 9.80 8.18 14.29
N LEU A 353 9.40 7.87 13.06
CA LEU A 353 9.64 8.69 11.88
C LEU A 353 8.55 9.77 11.66
N TRP A 354 7.54 9.85 12.52
CA TRP A 354 6.64 10.98 12.44
C TRP A 354 7.42 12.31 12.66
N PRO A 355 7.22 13.36 11.86
CA PRO A 355 6.19 13.55 10.83
C PRO A 355 6.53 13.08 9.41
N LEU A 356 7.61 12.36 9.19
CA LEU A 356 7.92 11.74 7.88
C LEU A 356 7.00 10.58 7.53
N GLY A 357 6.33 10.02 8.52
CA GLY A 357 5.30 9.00 8.33
C GLY A 357 4.08 9.56 7.61
N PHE A 358 3.03 8.79 7.55
CA PHE A 358 1.81 9.16 6.86
C PHE A 358 0.69 9.58 7.82
N SER A 359 0.65 9.01 9.00
CA SER A 359 -0.32 9.36 10.04
C SER A 359 0.30 9.18 11.41
N ARG A 360 0.05 10.12 12.31
CA ARG A 360 0.37 9.96 13.70
C ARG A 360 -0.81 9.34 14.43
N LEU A 361 -0.74 8.05 14.63
CA LEU A 361 -1.67 7.36 15.51
C LEU A 361 -1.33 7.64 16.99
N SER A 362 -2.33 7.58 17.85
CA SER A 362 -2.10 7.55 19.29
C SER A 362 -1.27 6.34 19.66
N LEU A 363 -0.42 6.45 20.67
CA LEU A 363 0.30 5.31 21.20
C LEU A 363 -0.69 4.25 21.70
N PRO A 364 -0.30 2.95 21.66
CA PRO A 364 -1.13 1.88 22.19
C PRO A 364 -1.57 2.15 23.63
N ASP A 365 -2.87 2.20 23.87
CA ASP A 365 -3.45 2.34 25.21
C ASP A 365 -3.40 1.01 25.99
N GLU A 366 -3.93 0.99 27.21
CA GLU A 366 -3.89 -0.22 28.07
C GLU A 366 -4.63 -1.42 27.44
N GLU A 367 -5.74 -1.16 26.74
CA GLU A 367 -6.48 -2.22 26.04
C GLU A 367 -5.70 -2.76 24.84
N ASP A 368 -5.08 -1.86 24.05
CA ASP A 368 -4.20 -2.24 22.95
C ASP A 368 -3.01 -3.07 23.44
N GLN A 369 -2.35 -2.65 24.51
CA GLN A 369 -1.21 -3.36 25.11
C GLN A 369 -1.61 -4.75 25.63
N ALA A 370 -2.78 -4.85 26.26
CA ALA A 370 -3.32 -6.13 26.70
C ALA A 370 -3.63 -7.06 25.53
N TRP A 371 -4.21 -6.51 24.44
CA TRP A 371 -4.44 -7.24 23.20
C TRP A 371 -3.14 -7.77 22.59
N PHE A 372 -2.15 -6.89 22.46
CA PHE A 372 -0.86 -7.27 21.86
C PHE A 372 -0.15 -8.33 22.70
N GLU A 373 -0.09 -8.18 24.01
CA GLU A 373 0.56 -9.18 24.87
C GLU A 373 -0.17 -10.53 24.84
N ALA A 374 -1.50 -10.53 24.77
CA ALA A 374 -2.30 -11.76 24.70
C ALA A 374 -2.10 -12.53 23.37
N ASN A 375 -1.86 -11.82 22.27
CA ASN A 375 -1.72 -12.43 20.94
C ASN A 375 -0.27 -12.56 20.46
N TYR A 376 0.64 -11.76 21.03
CA TYR A 376 2.08 -11.72 20.75
C TYR A 376 2.88 -11.72 22.04
N PRO A 377 2.97 -12.85 22.75
CA PRO A 377 3.63 -12.93 24.05
C PRO A 377 5.04 -12.35 24.06
N GLY A 378 5.31 -11.46 25.00
CA GLY A 378 6.55 -10.69 25.08
C GLY A 378 6.54 -9.36 24.35
N TRP A 379 5.39 -8.94 23.81
CA TRP A 379 5.21 -7.62 23.21
C TRP A 379 5.38 -6.50 24.24
N ALA A 380 4.76 -6.65 25.42
CA ALA A 380 4.81 -5.64 26.47
C ALA A 380 6.24 -5.39 26.97
N ASP A 381 7.02 -6.45 27.09
CA ASP A 381 8.43 -6.37 27.55
C ASP A 381 9.36 -5.73 26.51
N HIS A 382 8.99 -5.74 25.25
CA HIS A 382 9.80 -5.20 24.17
C HIS A 382 9.27 -3.84 23.71
N TYR A 383 8.16 -3.80 22.97
CA TYR A 383 7.60 -2.57 22.42
C TYR A 383 6.84 -1.74 23.46
N GLY A 384 6.10 -2.38 24.34
CA GLY A 384 5.31 -1.72 25.36
C GLY A 384 6.15 -0.82 26.27
N LYS A 385 7.35 -1.23 26.64
CA LYS A 385 8.29 -0.41 27.42
C LYS A 385 8.65 0.89 26.69
N ILE A 386 8.93 0.80 25.39
CA ILE A 386 9.32 1.96 24.58
C ILE A 386 8.14 2.92 24.46
N TYR A 387 6.94 2.43 24.11
CA TYR A 387 5.76 3.27 23.99
C TYR A 387 5.37 3.93 25.31
N ASN A 388 5.48 3.22 26.43
CA ASN A 388 5.23 3.76 27.76
C ASN A 388 6.26 4.84 28.15
N GLU A 389 7.50 4.70 27.74
CA GLU A 389 8.52 5.72 27.94
C GLU A 389 8.24 6.94 27.06
N TRP A 390 7.92 6.76 25.78
CA TRP A 390 7.56 7.87 24.89
C TRP A 390 6.33 8.63 25.39
N LYS A 391 5.34 7.91 25.92
CA LYS A 391 4.16 8.54 26.54
C LYS A 391 4.54 9.42 27.74
N LYS A 392 5.42 8.95 28.61
CA LYS A 392 5.95 9.72 29.76
C LYS A 392 6.75 10.94 29.31
N LEU A 393 7.47 10.83 28.21
CA LEU A 393 8.25 11.94 27.63
C LEU A 393 7.39 12.95 26.86
N GLY A 394 6.09 12.70 26.73
CA GLY A 394 5.14 13.62 26.13
C GLY A 394 4.89 13.42 24.64
N TYR A 395 4.97 12.19 24.14
CA TYR A 395 4.66 11.89 22.73
C TYR A 395 3.29 12.45 22.31
N GLU A 396 2.30 12.39 23.19
CA GLU A 396 0.93 12.85 22.95
C GLU A 396 0.70 14.30 23.38
N ASP A 397 1.68 14.91 24.04
CA ASP A 397 1.65 16.33 24.43
C ASP A 397 2.51 17.15 23.46
N PRO A 398 1.89 18.00 22.65
CA PRO A 398 2.60 18.81 21.68
C PRO A 398 3.51 19.87 22.29
N LYS A 399 3.22 20.24 23.54
CA LYS A 399 4.03 21.25 24.25
C LYS A 399 5.30 20.65 24.86
N SER A 400 5.38 19.33 24.91
CA SER A 400 6.57 18.62 25.45
C SER A 400 7.82 18.84 24.61
N GLY A 401 7.66 19.07 23.31
CA GLY A 401 8.78 19.09 22.35
C GLY A 401 9.44 17.72 22.15
N PHE A 402 8.83 16.64 22.62
CA PHE A 402 9.37 15.30 22.47
C PHE A 402 9.29 14.81 21.01
N ILE A 403 10.41 14.33 20.51
CA ILE A 403 10.55 13.77 19.16
C ILE A 403 11.05 12.34 19.26
N PRO A 404 10.25 11.32 18.88
CA PRO A 404 10.64 9.91 18.99
C PRO A 404 11.93 9.57 18.24
N TYR A 405 12.13 10.15 17.06
CA TYR A 405 13.37 9.96 16.29
C TYR A 405 14.61 10.45 17.05
N ALA A 406 14.51 11.62 17.70
CA ALA A 406 15.61 12.13 18.52
C ALA A 406 15.92 11.19 19.69
N TRP A 407 14.90 10.62 20.30
CA TRP A 407 15.05 9.61 21.34
C TRP A 407 15.80 8.38 20.83
N LEU A 408 15.45 7.88 19.64
CA LEU A 408 16.19 6.77 19.01
C LEU A 408 17.68 7.08 18.87
N VAL A 409 18.01 8.23 18.29
CA VAL A 409 19.41 8.63 18.06
C VAL A 409 20.16 8.77 19.39
N GLN A 410 19.56 9.42 20.39
CA GLN A 410 20.15 9.59 21.71
C GLN A 410 20.41 8.27 22.45
N ASN A 411 19.60 7.26 22.19
CA ASN A 411 19.75 5.92 22.76
C ASN A 411 20.55 4.96 21.88
N GLY A 412 21.19 5.46 20.81
CA GLY A 412 22.05 4.67 19.94
C GLY A 412 21.31 3.75 18.96
N HIS A 413 20.05 4.05 18.69
CA HIS A 413 19.24 3.32 17.71
C HIS A 413 19.27 4.05 16.37
N GLU A 414 19.57 3.31 15.32
CA GLU A 414 19.62 3.84 13.96
C GLU A 414 18.47 3.30 13.12
N VAL A 415 17.89 4.17 12.29
CA VAL A 415 16.86 3.79 11.32
C VAL A 415 17.50 3.60 9.96
N TYR A 416 17.21 2.50 9.31
CA TYR A 416 17.65 2.20 7.95
C TYR A 416 16.44 2.01 7.04
N ILE A 417 16.65 2.20 5.75
CA ILE A 417 15.66 1.88 4.71
C ILE A 417 16.18 0.69 3.92
N ASP A 418 15.40 -0.37 3.88
CA ASP A 418 15.73 -1.54 3.05
C ASP A 418 15.75 -1.16 1.57
N ARG A 419 16.83 -1.52 0.87
CA ARG A 419 17.01 -1.09 -0.52
C ARG A 419 16.02 -1.74 -1.47
N VAL A 420 15.65 -2.97 -1.23
CA VAL A 420 14.72 -3.72 -2.09
C VAL A 420 13.27 -3.32 -1.80
N SER A 421 12.82 -3.48 -0.57
CA SER A 421 11.43 -3.21 -0.19
C SER A 421 11.11 -1.74 0.07
N GLN A 422 12.13 -0.92 0.32
CA GLN A 422 12.01 0.49 0.73
C GLN A 422 11.28 0.68 2.07
N VAL A 423 11.22 -0.34 2.90
CA VAL A 423 10.60 -0.31 4.22
C VAL A 423 11.62 0.12 5.28
N PRO A 424 11.27 1.05 6.18
CA PRO A 424 12.14 1.44 7.28
C PRO A 424 12.23 0.36 8.34
N PHE A 425 13.40 0.19 8.94
CA PHE A 425 13.60 -0.72 10.07
C PHE A 425 14.67 -0.21 11.04
N ILE A 426 14.60 -0.67 12.27
CA ILE A 426 15.51 -0.31 13.36
C ILE A 426 16.17 -1.59 13.86
N PRO A 427 17.35 -1.97 13.34
CA PRO A 427 17.97 -3.28 13.62
C PRO A 427 18.14 -3.59 15.10
N SER A 428 18.47 -2.59 15.90
CA SER A 428 18.70 -2.74 17.35
C SER A 428 17.42 -2.96 18.17
N LEU A 429 16.25 -2.71 17.59
CA LEU A 429 14.94 -2.86 18.23
C LEU A 429 14.05 -3.85 17.49
N ALA A 430 14.45 -4.34 16.33
CA ALA A 430 13.67 -5.31 15.58
C ALA A 430 13.62 -6.64 16.31
N LYS A 431 12.43 -7.20 16.44
CA LYS A 431 12.17 -8.53 17.01
C LYS A 431 11.88 -9.56 15.91
N GLY A 432 11.55 -9.10 14.72
CA GLY A 432 11.40 -9.93 13.53
C GLY A 432 12.72 -10.47 12.99
N SER A 433 12.66 -11.14 11.86
CA SER A 433 13.78 -11.84 11.23
C SER A 433 14.83 -10.93 10.60
N GLY A 434 14.65 -9.62 10.65
CA GLY A 434 15.51 -8.66 9.99
C GLY A 434 16.91 -8.56 10.64
N SER A 435 17.95 -8.63 9.80
CA SER A 435 19.33 -8.32 10.21
C SER A 435 19.97 -7.42 9.18
N LEU A 436 20.60 -6.33 9.65
CA LEU A 436 21.26 -5.38 8.78
C LEU A 436 22.42 -6.04 8.01
N ARG A 437 22.36 -5.91 6.68
CA ARG A 437 23.43 -6.23 5.74
C ARG A 437 23.74 -4.97 4.94
N VAL A 438 25.00 -4.66 4.79
CA VAL A 438 25.42 -3.44 4.07
C VAL A 438 26.37 -3.85 2.95
N HIS A 439 26.03 -3.43 1.75
CA HIS A 439 26.86 -3.63 0.56
C HIS A 439 27.20 -2.28 -0.08
N GLU A 440 28.31 -2.24 -0.79
CA GLU A 440 28.72 -1.07 -1.57
C GLU A 440 28.51 -1.34 -3.05
N PHE A 441 27.87 -0.39 -3.74
CA PHE A 441 27.69 -0.42 -5.18
C PHE A 441 27.74 1.01 -5.73
N ASN A 442 28.50 1.21 -6.80
CA ASN A 442 28.75 2.53 -7.40
C ASN A 442 29.23 3.61 -6.39
N GLY A 443 30.01 3.21 -5.38
CA GLY A 443 30.53 4.10 -4.34
C GLY A 443 29.53 4.51 -3.26
N GLN A 444 28.32 3.89 -3.26
CA GLN A 444 27.29 4.10 -2.26
C GLN A 444 27.05 2.85 -1.44
N LYS A 445 26.69 3.05 -0.18
CA LYS A 445 26.30 1.95 0.74
C LYS A 445 24.81 1.71 0.66
N HIS A 446 24.42 0.46 0.54
CA HIS A 446 23.04 0.02 0.46
C HIS A 446 22.72 -0.91 1.62
N SER A 447 21.62 -0.63 2.31
CA SER A 447 21.14 -1.44 3.42
C SER A 447 20.07 -2.41 2.97
N LEU A 448 20.19 -3.63 3.47
CA LEU A 448 19.26 -4.72 3.23
C LEU A 448 18.90 -5.35 4.57
N THR A 449 17.68 -5.82 4.72
CA THR A 449 17.14 -6.27 6.00
C THR A 449 17.09 -7.78 6.15
N ASP A 450 17.26 -8.52 5.06
CA ASP A 450 17.12 -9.98 5.04
C ASP A 450 17.91 -10.62 3.89
N GLU A 451 18.01 -11.95 3.95
CA GLU A 451 18.76 -12.74 2.97
C GLU A 451 18.11 -12.76 1.58
N TRP A 452 16.78 -12.74 1.50
CA TRP A 452 16.09 -12.77 0.21
C TRP A 452 16.25 -11.44 -0.53
N GLY A 453 16.05 -10.32 0.16
CA GLY A 453 16.32 -8.99 -0.38
C GLY A 453 17.79 -8.84 -0.79
N GLU A 454 18.73 -9.34 0.01
CA GLU A 454 20.16 -9.34 -0.34
C GLU A 454 20.45 -10.12 -1.62
N ARG A 455 19.91 -11.33 -1.78
CA ARG A 455 20.08 -12.14 -2.98
C ARG A 455 19.51 -11.47 -4.23
N MET A 456 18.32 -10.87 -4.09
CA MET A 456 17.67 -10.12 -5.17
C MET A 456 18.53 -8.93 -5.59
N TRP A 457 18.98 -8.14 -4.62
CA TRP A 457 19.80 -6.98 -4.89
C TRP A 457 21.16 -7.34 -5.49
N LEU A 458 21.84 -8.36 -4.99
CA LEU A 458 23.13 -8.82 -5.53
C LEU A 458 23.01 -9.35 -6.97
N THR A 459 21.82 -9.81 -7.39
CA THR A 459 21.59 -10.29 -8.74
C THR A 459 21.41 -9.14 -9.74
N GLU A 460 20.70 -8.08 -9.36
CA GLU A 460 20.36 -6.94 -10.23
C GLU A 460 20.38 -5.63 -9.44
N PRO A 461 21.55 -5.15 -8.96
CA PRO A 461 21.61 -3.95 -8.12
C PRO A 461 21.07 -2.69 -8.81
N GLU A 462 21.28 -2.55 -10.12
CA GLU A 462 20.79 -1.42 -10.92
C GLU A 462 19.27 -1.31 -10.93
N ARG A 463 18.58 -2.43 -10.84
CA ARG A 463 17.11 -2.46 -10.79
C ARG A 463 16.56 -1.71 -9.58
N TYR A 464 17.29 -1.73 -8.47
CA TYR A 464 16.88 -1.13 -7.21
C TYR A 464 17.46 0.26 -6.98
N GLU A 465 18.33 0.74 -7.84
CA GLU A 465 18.86 2.12 -7.79
C GLU A 465 17.93 3.13 -8.47
N CYS A 466 17.38 2.76 -9.63
CA CYS A 466 16.81 3.70 -10.61
C CYS A 466 15.48 4.33 -10.23
N HIS A 467 14.86 4.00 -9.09
CA HIS A 467 13.48 4.38 -8.80
C HIS A 467 13.30 5.02 -7.43
N SER A 468 14.31 5.72 -6.93
CA SER A 468 14.15 6.52 -5.71
C SER A 468 13.25 7.73 -5.99
N ILE A 469 12.08 7.78 -5.35
CA ILE A 469 11.27 9.02 -5.35
C ILE A 469 11.96 10.16 -4.61
N PHE A 470 13.11 9.90 -3.99
CA PHE A 470 13.89 10.89 -3.25
C PHE A 470 15.03 11.51 -4.03
N GLU A 471 15.29 11.13 -5.28
CA GLU A 471 16.30 11.79 -6.12
C GLU A 471 16.10 13.31 -6.16
N GLN A 472 14.85 13.76 -6.19
CA GLN A 472 14.51 15.19 -6.12
C GLN A 472 14.83 15.87 -4.78
N TYR A 473 15.11 15.09 -3.74
CA TYR A 473 15.42 15.57 -2.39
C TYR A 473 16.85 15.28 -1.99
N GLU A 474 17.62 14.65 -2.86
CA GLU A 474 19.02 14.31 -2.61
C GLU A 474 19.83 15.58 -2.32
N GLY A 475 20.63 15.52 -1.25
CA GLY A 475 21.44 16.67 -0.80
C GLY A 475 20.66 17.79 -0.10
N ARG A 476 19.35 17.66 0.09
CA ARG A 476 18.54 18.62 0.85
C ARG A 476 18.50 18.27 2.34
N GLU A 477 18.40 19.31 3.16
CA GLU A 477 18.19 19.13 4.60
C GLU A 477 16.85 18.41 4.87
N LEU A 478 16.89 17.38 5.73
CA LEU A 478 15.71 16.58 6.03
C LEU A 478 14.54 17.41 6.59
N SER A 479 14.86 18.42 7.39
CA SER A 479 13.85 19.34 7.92
C SER A 479 13.10 20.13 6.84
N GLU A 480 13.77 20.46 5.73
CA GLU A 480 13.15 21.14 4.58
C GLU A 480 12.24 20.18 3.80
N VAL A 481 12.72 18.94 3.62
CA VAL A 481 11.95 17.88 2.96
C VAL A 481 10.68 17.55 3.77
N ILE A 482 10.78 17.45 5.09
CA ILE A 482 9.64 17.27 5.99
C ILE A 482 8.65 18.44 5.84
N ALA A 483 9.14 19.67 5.88
CA ALA A 483 8.32 20.86 5.77
C ALA A 483 7.54 20.91 4.45
N GLU A 484 8.20 20.60 3.34
CA GLU A 484 7.57 20.55 2.02
C GLU A 484 6.52 19.45 1.95
N GLY A 485 6.84 18.25 2.41
CA GLY A 485 5.95 17.10 2.35
C GLY A 485 4.70 17.24 3.23
N HIS A 486 4.84 17.82 4.41
CA HIS A 486 3.73 18.03 5.34
C HIS A 486 2.98 19.35 5.11
N GLY A 487 3.41 20.15 4.15
CA GLY A 487 2.81 21.45 3.91
C GLY A 487 3.05 22.41 5.09
N VAL A 488 4.14 23.14 5.02
CA VAL A 488 4.45 24.21 5.98
C VAL A 488 3.40 25.30 5.83
N ARG A 489 2.94 25.85 6.94
CA ARG A 489 2.02 27.00 6.93
C ARG A 489 2.66 28.22 6.25
N SER A 490 1.84 29.21 5.97
CA SER A 490 2.25 30.45 5.29
C SER A 490 3.36 31.23 6.01
N ASP A 491 3.61 30.94 7.29
CA ASP A 491 4.77 31.48 8.02
C ASP A 491 6.11 30.84 7.61
N GLY A 492 6.07 29.81 6.74
CA GLY A 492 7.23 29.09 6.25
C GLY A 492 7.93 28.23 7.32
N LYS A 493 7.37 28.11 8.51
CA LYS A 493 8.02 27.48 9.67
C LYS A 493 7.18 26.42 10.35
N THR A 494 5.86 26.57 10.35
CA THR A 494 4.96 25.74 11.11
C THR A 494 4.47 24.57 10.29
N LEU A 495 4.71 23.35 10.75
CA LEU A 495 4.18 22.12 10.17
C LEU A 495 2.72 21.92 10.55
N ILE A 496 1.93 21.35 9.65
CA ILE A 496 0.55 20.97 9.95
C ILE A 496 0.58 19.76 10.87
N ALA A 497 -0.13 19.89 12.01
CA ALA A 497 -0.29 18.78 12.94
C ALA A 497 -1.19 17.69 12.38
N GLN A 498 -0.96 16.46 12.81
CA GLN A 498 -1.86 15.36 12.54
C GLN A 498 -3.16 15.48 13.36
N PRO A 499 -4.30 14.97 12.89
CA PRO A 499 -5.63 15.22 13.45
C PRO A 499 -5.82 14.82 14.91
N HIS A 500 -5.21 13.73 15.34
CA HIS A 500 -5.29 13.26 16.74
C HIS A 500 -4.40 14.08 17.67
N VAL A 501 -3.52 14.87 17.11
CA VAL A 501 -2.76 15.90 17.79
C VAL A 501 -3.53 17.19 17.54
N ARG A 502 -4.32 17.62 18.48
CA ARG A 502 -5.27 18.74 18.35
C ARG A 502 -4.66 19.97 17.68
N GLY A 503 -5.51 20.80 17.03
CA GLY A 503 -5.13 21.84 16.10
C GLY A 503 -4.12 22.93 16.52
N ASP A 504 -3.76 23.00 17.79
CA ASP A 504 -2.68 23.84 18.32
C ASP A 504 -1.32 23.12 18.40
N ASN A 505 -1.29 21.85 18.02
CA ASN A 505 -0.12 20.97 18.08
C ASN A 505 0.65 21.02 16.78
N LEU A 506 1.24 22.13 16.49
CA LEU A 506 2.01 22.33 15.28
C LEU A 506 3.49 22.23 15.59
N TRP A 507 4.16 21.31 14.92
CA TRP A 507 5.61 21.27 14.94
C TRP A 507 6.16 22.39 14.08
N THR A 508 7.09 23.17 14.60
CA THR A 508 7.88 24.10 13.80
C THR A 508 9.19 23.44 13.38
N LEU A 509 9.77 23.91 12.28
CA LEU A 509 11.14 23.50 11.90
C LEU A 509 12.14 23.78 13.02
N GLU A 510 11.91 24.83 13.80
CA GLU A 510 12.76 25.22 14.91
C GLU A 510 12.61 24.26 16.09
N ASP A 511 11.41 23.74 16.36
CA ASP A 511 11.20 22.70 17.36
C ASP A 511 11.91 21.41 16.98
N ILE A 512 11.85 21.03 15.70
CA ILE A 512 12.55 19.90 15.14
C ILE A 512 14.06 20.04 15.31
N LYS A 513 14.62 21.21 14.97
CA LYS A 513 16.05 21.50 15.14
C LYS A 513 16.48 21.59 16.61
N ARG A 514 15.67 22.24 17.45
CA ARG A 514 15.95 22.42 18.89
C ARG A 514 15.97 21.12 19.67
N ALA A 515 15.20 20.14 19.26
CA ALA A 515 15.21 18.82 19.89
C ALA A 515 16.53 18.06 19.70
N GLY A 516 17.53 18.71 19.11
CA GLY A 516 18.86 18.11 18.91
C GLY A 516 18.85 16.99 17.89
N CYS A 517 17.77 16.91 17.13
CA CYS A 517 17.74 16.09 15.95
C CYS A 517 18.75 16.68 14.95
N VAL A 518 19.99 16.31 15.11
CA VAL A 518 20.84 16.16 13.94
C VAL A 518 20.14 15.05 13.19
N PHE A 519 19.24 15.43 12.31
CA PHE A 519 18.64 14.48 11.40
C PHE A 519 19.78 13.91 10.57
N HIS A 520 20.28 12.80 11.02
CA HIS A 520 20.85 11.90 10.07
C HIS A 520 19.67 11.53 9.19
N ASP A 521 19.59 12.18 8.03
CA ASP A 521 18.73 11.71 6.98
C ASP A 521 18.95 10.20 6.92
N PRO A 522 17.95 9.36 7.29
CA PRO A 522 18.11 7.93 7.20
C PRO A 522 18.43 7.49 5.78
N LEU A 523 18.29 8.41 4.81
CA LEU A 523 18.55 8.25 3.39
C LEU A 523 19.91 8.82 3.00
N ALA A 524 20.41 9.88 3.66
CA ALA A 524 21.71 10.49 3.37
C ALA A 524 22.90 9.73 3.98
N LYS A 525 22.68 8.78 4.87
CA LYS A 525 23.75 7.90 5.36
C LYS A 525 24.34 7.00 4.28
N PHE A 526 23.75 7.00 3.13
CA PHE A 526 24.22 6.26 1.97
C PHE A 526 24.98 7.15 0.97
N ASN A 527 25.12 8.45 1.26
CA ASN A 527 25.96 9.39 0.50
C ASN A 527 27.39 9.43 1.01
#